data_74d959b3012522a7adc195134afb1051
#
_entry.id   74d959b3012522a7adc195134afb1051
#
_cell.length_a   1.000
_cell.length_b   1.000
_cell.length_c   1.000
_cell.angle_alpha   90.00
_cell.angle_beta   90.00
_cell.angle_gamma   90.00
#
_symmetry.space_group_name_H-M   'P 1'
#
loop_
_entity.id
_entity.type
_entity.pdbx_description
1 polymer ?
#
loop_
_entity_poly.entity_id
_entity_poly.type
_entity_poly.pdbx_seq_one_letter_code
_entity_poly.pdbx_strand_id
1 'polypeptide(L)'
;MYLSNPTNTLAVINKHEFAFQKKFGQNFLIDEGIVNKIVREAGVTKDDFVLEIGPGIGTMTQLLCEQAGGVAAVEIDTNLIPILKETLAEYDLSLIHISE
;
A
#
# COMPACT_ATOMS: atom_id res chain seq x y z
N MET A 1 4.10 -10.61 5.73
CA MET A 1 5.07 -9.55 6.08
C MET A 1 4.37 -8.19 6.04
N TYR A 2 4.31 -7.51 7.17
CA TYR A 2 3.68 -6.19 7.22
C TYR A 2 4.70 -5.08 6.95
N LEU A 3 4.35 -4.20 6.01
CA LEU A 3 5.16 -3.03 5.66
C LEU A 3 5.07 -1.90 6.69
N SER A 4 4.10 -1.96 7.61
CA SER A 4 4.07 -1.03 8.74
C SER A 4 5.24 -1.23 9.71
N ASN A 5 5.91 -2.38 9.62
CA ASN A 5 7.19 -2.59 10.29
C ASN A 5 8.32 -1.97 9.47
N PRO A 6 9.08 -1.00 10.03
CA PRO A 6 10.12 -0.29 9.27
C PRO A 6 11.19 -1.20 8.65
N THR A 7 11.56 -2.27 9.34
CA THR A 7 12.56 -3.22 8.83
C THR A 7 12.07 -3.87 7.52
N ASN A 8 10.80 -4.25 7.46
CA ASN A 8 10.22 -4.86 6.27
C ASN A 8 10.15 -3.85 5.13
N THR A 9 9.79 -2.61 5.42
CA THR A 9 9.76 -1.53 4.42
C THR A 9 11.14 -1.30 3.80
N LEU A 10 12.16 -1.21 4.64
CA LEU A 10 13.54 -1.00 4.16
C LEU A 10 14.00 -2.19 3.30
N ALA A 11 13.66 -3.41 3.69
CA ALA A 11 14.01 -4.60 2.93
C ALA A 11 13.38 -4.58 1.53
N VAL A 12 12.11 -4.19 1.42
CA VAL A 12 11.42 -4.08 0.13
C VAL A 12 12.05 -3.00 -0.74
N ILE A 13 12.31 -1.83 -0.17
CA ILE A 13 12.93 -0.72 -0.90
C ILE A 13 14.31 -1.12 -1.43
N ASN A 14 15.12 -1.76 -0.59
CA ASN A 14 16.47 -2.19 -0.98
C ASN A 14 16.42 -3.28 -2.04
N LYS A 15 15.51 -4.25 -1.90
CA LYS A 15 15.37 -5.35 -2.86
C LYS A 15 15.06 -4.84 -4.27
N HIS A 16 14.23 -3.83 -4.38
CA HIS A 16 13.78 -3.29 -5.66
C HIS A 16 14.64 -2.12 -6.14
N GLU A 17 15.67 -1.73 -5.37
CA GLU A 17 16.50 -0.57 -5.66
C GLU A 17 15.67 0.68 -5.94
N PHE A 18 14.56 0.81 -5.19
CA PHE A 18 13.59 1.86 -5.42
C PHE A 18 14.14 3.22 -5.00
N ALA A 19 14.13 4.19 -5.93
CA ALA A 19 14.51 5.56 -5.64
C ALA A 19 13.30 6.35 -5.18
N PHE A 20 13.40 7.00 -4.03
CA PHE A 20 12.34 7.83 -3.49
C PHE A 20 12.04 9.01 -4.44
N GLN A 21 10.76 9.17 -4.81
CA GLN A 21 10.33 10.17 -5.78
C GLN A 21 9.36 11.16 -5.13
N LYS A 22 9.90 12.26 -4.61
CA LYS A 22 9.08 13.27 -3.93
C LYS A 22 8.04 13.92 -4.83
N LYS A 23 8.32 14.01 -6.14
CA LYS A 23 7.38 14.63 -7.10
C LYS A 23 6.04 13.94 -7.19
N PHE A 24 5.94 12.68 -6.78
CA PHE A 24 4.69 11.94 -6.74
C PHE A 24 4.05 11.92 -5.35
N GLY A 25 4.59 12.68 -4.40
CA GLY A 25 4.10 12.67 -3.03
C GLY A 25 4.37 11.37 -2.29
N GLN A 26 5.47 10.70 -2.65
CA GLN A 26 5.81 9.39 -2.08
C GLN A 26 6.43 9.56 -0.69
N ASN A 27 5.58 9.54 0.33
CA ASN A 27 6.00 9.46 1.73
C ASN A 27 5.50 8.13 2.26
N PHE A 28 6.42 7.23 2.55
CA PHE A 28 6.05 5.90 3.03
C PHE A 28 5.72 5.95 4.51
N LEU A 29 4.48 5.57 4.83
CA LEU A 29 4.00 5.53 6.19
C LEU A 29 4.46 4.22 6.82
N ILE A 30 5.48 4.30 7.69
CA ILE A 30 6.12 3.13 8.28
C ILE A 30 5.86 2.97 9.77
N ASP A 31 5.09 3.87 10.39
CA ASP A 31 4.70 3.75 11.79
C ASP A 31 3.46 2.86 11.90
N GLU A 32 3.66 1.67 12.45
CA GLU A 32 2.60 0.67 12.58
C GLU A 32 1.42 1.19 13.40
N GLY A 33 1.68 1.92 14.48
CA GLY A 33 0.62 2.46 15.33
C GLY A 33 -0.25 3.46 14.60
N ILE A 34 0.37 4.33 13.80
CA ILE A 34 -0.36 5.34 13.03
C ILE A 34 -1.18 4.68 11.92
N VAL A 35 -0.60 3.75 11.17
CA VAL A 35 -1.29 3.06 10.08
C VAL A 35 -2.50 2.30 10.60
N ASN A 36 -2.34 1.54 11.68
CA ASN A 36 -3.42 0.80 12.30
C ASN A 36 -4.52 1.75 12.81
N LYS A 37 -4.13 2.88 13.39
CA LYS A 37 -5.09 3.88 13.88
C LYS A 37 -5.92 4.45 12.74
N ILE A 38 -5.29 4.80 11.61
CA ILE A 38 -5.99 5.36 10.45
C ILE A 38 -7.05 4.37 9.94
N VAL A 39 -6.66 3.12 9.75
CA VAL A 39 -7.58 2.09 9.24
C VAL A 39 -8.73 1.84 10.22
N ARG A 40 -8.44 1.78 11.52
CA ARG A 40 -9.45 1.58 12.54
C ARG A 40 -10.42 2.76 12.63
N GLU A 41 -9.91 4.01 12.62
CA GLU A 41 -10.75 5.21 12.71
C GLU A 41 -11.61 5.41 11.46
N ALA A 42 -11.18 4.88 10.32
CA ALA A 42 -11.97 4.91 9.10
C ALA A 42 -13.21 4.01 9.20
N GLY A 43 -13.24 3.07 10.15
CA GLY A 43 -14.39 2.20 10.36
C GLY A 43 -14.63 1.21 9.25
N VAL A 44 -13.57 0.80 8.54
CA VAL A 44 -13.67 -0.14 7.42
C VAL A 44 -14.08 -1.53 7.91
N THR A 45 -15.09 -2.11 7.25
CA THR A 45 -15.58 -3.46 7.55
C THR A 45 -15.63 -4.31 6.29
N LYS A 46 -15.97 -5.59 6.45
CA LYS A 46 -16.12 -6.52 5.31
C LYS A 46 -17.27 -6.15 4.37
N ASP A 47 -18.16 -5.25 4.79
CA ASP A 47 -19.22 -4.74 3.92
C ASP A 47 -18.75 -3.57 3.03
N ASP A 48 -17.54 -3.09 3.24
CA ASP A 48 -17.02 -1.93 2.53
C ASP A 48 -16.14 -2.32 1.35
N PHE A 49 -16.23 -1.52 0.29
CA PHE A 49 -15.28 -1.53 -0.82
C PHE A 49 -14.45 -0.25 -0.72
N VAL A 50 -13.13 -0.40 -0.69
CA VAL A 50 -12.21 0.73 -0.52
C VAL A 50 -11.45 1.01 -1.80
N LEU A 51 -11.43 2.27 -2.20
CA LEU A 51 -10.58 2.76 -3.28
C LEU A 51 -9.42 3.54 -2.65
N GLU A 52 -8.22 3.07 -2.85
CA GLU A 52 -7.01 3.74 -2.38
C GLU A 52 -6.27 4.39 -3.53
N ILE A 53 -5.99 5.69 -3.40
CA ILE A 53 -5.24 6.44 -4.39
C ILE A 53 -3.81 6.60 -3.89
N GLY A 54 -2.83 6.15 -4.69
CA GLY A 54 -1.43 6.26 -4.33
C GLY A 54 -1.02 5.34 -3.19
N PRO A 55 -1.14 4.02 -3.35
CA PRO A 55 -0.81 3.07 -2.27
C PRO A 55 0.66 3.04 -1.88
N GLY A 56 1.54 3.69 -2.62
CA GLY A 56 2.98 3.65 -2.38
C GLY A 56 3.49 2.22 -2.56
N ILE A 57 4.16 1.68 -1.54
CA ILE A 57 4.63 0.29 -1.58
C ILE A 57 3.61 -0.70 -1.01
N GLY A 58 2.43 -0.21 -0.59
CA GLY A 58 1.31 -1.05 -0.16
C GLY A 58 1.13 -1.18 1.35
N THR A 59 1.76 -0.31 2.16
CA THR A 59 1.72 -0.40 3.62
C THR A 59 0.29 -0.39 4.18
N MET A 60 -0.48 0.64 3.86
CA MET A 60 -1.88 0.74 4.31
C MET A 60 -2.76 -0.23 3.54
N THR A 61 -2.43 -0.48 2.26
CA THR A 61 -3.20 -1.38 1.40
C THR A 61 -3.30 -2.78 2.00
N GLN A 62 -2.21 -3.29 2.58
CA GLN A 62 -2.22 -4.61 3.24
C GLN A 62 -3.28 -4.66 4.34
N LEU A 63 -3.35 -3.63 5.17
CA LEU A 63 -4.32 -3.58 6.27
C LEU A 63 -5.75 -3.41 5.75
N LEU A 64 -5.94 -2.60 4.72
CA LEU A 64 -7.24 -2.43 4.08
C LEU A 64 -7.74 -3.75 3.48
N CYS A 65 -6.86 -4.52 2.84
CA CYS A 65 -7.21 -5.82 2.28
C CYS A 65 -7.68 -6.80 3.36
N GLU A 66 -7.14 -6.69 4.57
CA GLU A 66 -7.55 -7.54 5.69
C GLU A 66 -8.88 -7.13 6.28
N GLN A 67 -9.21 -5.84 6.26
CA GLN A 67 -10.39 -5.29 6.92
C GLN A 67 -11.60 -5.15 6.00
N ALA A 68 -11.38 -4.79 4.74
CA ALA A 68 -12.46 -4.51 3.79
C ALA A 68 -12.95 -5.77 3.09
N GLY A 69 -14.14 -5.67 2.51
CA GLY A 69 -14.67 -6.71 1.64
C GLY A 69 -14.03 -6.70 0.26
N GLY A 70 -13.58 -5.55 -0.20
CA GLY A 70 -12.86 -5.40 -1.45
C GLY A 70 -12.01 -4.15 -1.44
N VAL A 71 -10.90 -4.17 -2.19
CA VAL A 71 -9.98 -3.04 -2.31
C VAL A 71 -9.57 -2.88 -3.76
N ALA A 72 -9.58 -1.64 -4.24
CA ALA A 72 -8.94 -1.27 -5.50
C ALA A 72 -7.88 -0.22 -5.18
N ALA A 73 -6.68 -0.40 -5.68
CA ALA A 73 -5.58 0.54 -5.50
C ALA A 73 -5.17 1.11 -6.85
N VAL A 74 -5.04 2.43 -6.92
CA VAL A 74 -4.71 3.15 -8.15
C VAL A 74 -3.35 3.80 -7.98
N GLU A 75 -2.40 3.46 -8.86
CA GLU A 75 -1.02 3.94 -8.80
C GLU A 75 -0.60 4.53 -10.14
N ILE A 76 0.06 5.69 -10.07
CA ILE A 76 0.56 6.40 -11.25
C ILE A 76 2.04 6.09 -11.51
N ASP A 77 2.82 5.75 -10.48
CA ASP A 77 4.25 5.51 -10.62
C ASP A 77 4.53 4.08 -11.10
N THR A 78 5.01 3.96 -12.33
CA THR A 78 5.36 2.68 -12.95
C THR A 78 6.34 1.87 -12.11
N ASN A 79 7.26 2.55 -11.40
CA ASN A 79 8.28 1.88 -10.59
C ASN A 79 7.68 1.16 -9.36
N LEU A 80 6.50 1.59 -8.91
CA LEU A 80 5.83 0.98 -7.76
C LEU A 80 5.04 -0.26 -8.14
N ILE A 81 4.66 -0.44 -9.39
CA ILE A 81 3.81 -1.56 -9.80
C ILE A 81 4.44 -2.92 -9.51
N PRO A 82 5.72 -3.20 -9.87
CA PRO A 82 6.33 -4.49 -9.51
C PRO A 82 6.41 -4.70 -8.01
N ILE A 83 6.66 -3.63 -7.25
CA ILE A 83 6.74 -3.69 -5.79
C ILE A 83 5.37 -4.07 -5.22
N LEU A 84 4.30 -3.41 -5.68
CA LEU A 84 2.93 -3.69 -5.23
C LEU A 84 2.50 -5.11 -5.57
N LYS A 85 2.87 -5.63 -6.74
CA LYS A 85 2.58 -7.00 -7.11
C LYS A 85 3.21 -7.99 -6.13
N GLU A 86 4.38 -7.69 -5.60
CA GLU A 86 5.04 -8.51 -4.60
C GLU A 86 4.42 -8.34 -3.22
N THR A 87 4.28 -7.10 -2.75
CA THR A 87 3.84 -6.81 -1.38
C THR A 87 2.38 -7.18 -1.14
N LEU A 88 1.57 -7.21 -2.20
CA LEU A 88 0.15 -7.51 -2.14
C LEU A 88 -0.21 -8.88 -2.75
N ALA A 89 0.81 -9.72 -3.02
CA ALA A 89 0.63 -10.99 -3.73
C ALA A 89 -0.35 -11.95 -3.02
N GLU A 90 -0.41 -11.90 -1.69
CA GLU A 90 -1.28 -12.78 -0.91
C GLU A 90 -2.70 -12.22 -0.71
N TYR A 91 -2.99 -11.04 -1.24
CA TYR A 91 -4.29 -10.40 -1.10
C TYR A 91 -5.03 -10.36 -2.42
N ASP A 92 -6.36 -10.49 -2.34
CA ASP A 92 -7.25 -10.36 -3.50
C ASP A 92 -7.71 -8.90 -3.61
N LEU A 93 -7.16 -8.19 -4.59
CA LEU A 93 -7.51 -6.79 -4.84
C LEU A 93 -7.32 -6.45 -6.31
N SER A 94 -7.92 -5.32 -6.72
CA SER A 94 -7.70 -4.76 -8.05
C SER A 94 -6.59 -3.72 -7.99
N LEU A 95 -5.49 -3.97 -8.69
CA LEU A 95 -4.40 -3.01 -8.83
C LEU A 95 -4.50 -2.34 -10.19
N ILE A 96 -4.68 -1.03 -10.20
CA ILE A 96 -4.87 -0.24 -11.41
C ILE A 96 -3.70 0.69 -11.59
N HIS A 97 -3.00 0.58 -12.73
CA HIS A 97 -1.95 1.51 -13.11
C HIS A 97 -2.54 2.56 -14.06
N ILE A 98 -2.40 3.84 -13.70
CA ILE A 98 -2.80 4.95 -14.56
C ILE A 98 -1.54 5.56 -15.15
N SER A 99 -1.46 5.57 -16.48
CA SER A 99 -0.36 6.21 -17.21
C SER A 99 -0.63 7.70 -17.38
N GLU A 100 0.42 8.51 -17.24
CA GLU A 100 0.34 9.93 -17.55
C GLU A 100 0.35 10.17 -19.06
#